data_bda832e94d6f4892a4a682b98079e313
#
_entry.id   bda832e94d6f4892a4a682b98079e313
#
_cell.length_a   1.000
_cell.length_b   1.000
_cell.length_c   1.000
_cell.angle_alpha   90.00
_cell.angle_beta   90.00
_cell.angle_gamma   90.00
#
_symmetry.space_group_name_H-M   'P 1'
#
loop_
_entity.id
_entity.type
_entity.pdbx_description
1 polymer ?
#
loop_
_entity_poly.entity_id
_entity_poly.type
_entity_poly.pdbx_seq_one_letter_code
_entity_poly.pdbx_strand_id
1 'polypeptide(L)'
;MMHLPASVRVYLCLSPCDMRRSFDGLHALVRDHLQLDPFAGHLYLFANRRRDRLKLLYWDRDGFAIWAKRLEAGNYAIPSGERGATRFEISVEELGALLSGIDLSSAVRRKRYRRAIT
;
A
#
# COMPACT_ATOMS: atom_id res chain seq x y z
N MET A 1 -3.12 -6.18 -12.01
CA MET A 1 -2.33 -6.83 -10.95
C MET A 1 -2.88 -8.24 -10.75
N MET A 2 -2.10 -9.13 -10.19
CA MET A 2 -2.50 -10.52 -10.02
C MET A 2 -3.74 -10.68 -9.13
N HIS A 3 -4.41 -11.81 -9.27
CA HIS A 3 -5.53 -12.18 -8.43
C HIS A 3 -5.02 -12.56 -7.03
N LEU A 4 -5.55 -11.89 -5.99
CA LEU A 4 -5.10 -12.09 -4.61
C LEU A 4 -6.21 -12.64 -3.74
N PRO A 5 -5.93 -13.62 -2.86
CA PRO A 5 -6.93 -14.10 -1.91
C PRO A 5 -7.27 -13.03 -0.87
N ALA A 6 -8.48 -13.11 -0.34
CA ALA A 6 -8.97 -12.15 0.65
C ALA A 6 -8.15 -12.14 1.95
N SER A 7 -7.43 -13.23 2.24
CA SER A 7 -6.57 -13.33 3.43
C SER A 7 -5.30 -12.51 3.33
N VAL A 8 -4.93 -12.03 2.14
CA VAL A 8 -3.75 -11.19 1.96
C VAL A 8 -4.02 -9.80 2.53
N ARG A 9 -3.11 -9.31 3.35
CA ARG A 9 -3.17 -7.97 3.93
C ARG A 9 -2.25 -7.04 3.16
N VAL A 10 -2.59 -5.76 3.17
CA VAL A 10 -1.78 -4.72 2.53
C VAL A 10 -1.34 -3.73 3.59
N TYR A 11 -0.05 -3.51 3.70
CA TYR A 11 0.51 -2.57 4.65
C TYR A 11 1.13 -1.39 3.91
N LEU A 12 0.65 -0.18 4.22
CA LEU A 12 1.20 1.04 3.67
C LEU A 12 2.30 1.56 4.59
N CYS A 13 3.47 1.85 4.03
CA CYS A 13 4.50 2.58 4.76
C CYS A 13 4.11 4.06 4.79
N LEU A 14 3.94 4.63 5.98
CA LEU A 14 3.48 6.02 6.13
C LEU A 14 4.59 7.04 5.97
N SER A 15 5.86 6.62 6.05
CA SER A 15 6.99 7.51 5.79
C SER A 15 7.30 7.55 4.30
N PRO A 16 7.68 8.70 3.75
CA PRO A 16 8.12 8.77 2.37
C PRO A 16 9.32 7.85 2.12
N CYS A 17 9.33 7.20 0.97
CA CYS A 17 10.36 6.25 0.58
C CYS A 17 11.14 6.78 -0.62
N ASP A 18 12.45 6.60 -0.62
CA ASP A 18 13.28 6.88 -1.78
C ASP A 18 13.01 5.79 -2.84
N MET A 19 12.53 6.21 -4.00
CA MET A 19 12.17 5.28 -5.07
C MET A 19 13.36 4.62 -5.75
N ARG A 20 14.59 4.99 -5.39
CA ARG A 20 15.79 4.26 -5.83
C ARG A 20 15.96 2.93 -5.09
N ARG A 21 15.31 2.76 -3.94
CA ARG A 21 15.34 1.51 -3.21
C ARG A 21 14.71 0.39 -4.04
N SER A 22 15.34 -0.77 -4.02
CA SER A 22 14.88 -1.96 -4.71
C SER A 22 14.69 -3.09 -3.71
N PHE A 23 14.88 -4.34 -4.12
CA PHE A 23 14.56 -5.52 -3.31
C PHE A 23 15.14 -5.46 -1.90
N ASP A 24 16.45 -5.31 -1.76
CA ASP A 24 17.09 -5.35 -0.45
C ASP A 24 16.72 -4.16 0.43
N GLY A 25 16.65 -2.97 -0.16
CA GLY A 25 16.29 -1.76 0.56
C GLY A 25 14.84 -1.78 1.05
N LEU A 26 13.91 -2.25 0.22
CA LEU A 26 12.49 -2.37 0.61
C LEU A 26 12.29 -3.50 1.62
N HIS A 27 12.98 -4.63 1.43
CA HIS A 27 12.98 -5.72 2.39
C HIS A 27 13.41 -5.25 3.79
N ALA A 28 14.49 -4.48 3.85
CA ALA A 28 14.98 -3.92 5.10
C ALA A 28 13.97 -2.97 5.75
N LEU A 29 13.26 -2.16 4.96
CA LEU A 29 12.21 -1.28 5.49
C LEU A 29 11.05 -2.08 6.09
N VAL A 30 10.63 -3.17 5.46
CA VAL A 30 9.57 -4.02 6.01
C VAL A 30 10.01 -4.60 7.35
N ARG A 31 11.20 -5.16 7.41
CA ARG A 31 11.73 -5.81 8.62
C ARG A 31 12.00 -4.80 9.73
N ASP A 32 12.72 -3.74 9.44
CA ASP A 32 13.27 -2.85 10.47
C ASP A 32 12.37 -1.66 10.79
N HIS A 33 11.77 -1.03 9.78
CA HIS A 33 10.92 0.15 9.96
C HIS A 33 9.48 -0.23 10.24
N LEU A 34 8.89 -1.12 9.44
CA LEU A 34 7.51 -1.56 9.64
C LEU A 34 7.40 -2.65 10.70
N GLN A 35 8.51 -3.31 11.03
CA GLN A 35 8.55 -4.41 12.00
C GLN A 35 7.59 -5.53 11.63
N LEU A 36 7.61 -5.91 10.37
CA LEU A 36 6.81 -6.97 9.80
C LEU A 36 7.71 -8.01 9.15
N ASP A 37 7.14 -9.18 8.87
CA ASP A 37 7.85 -10.26 8.20
C ASP A 37 7.70 -10.10 6.68
N PRO A 38 8.77 -9.79 5.94
CA PRO A 38 8.66 -9.63 4.50
C PRO A 38 8.28 -10.92 3.76
N PHE A 39 8.46 -12.09 4.39
CA PHE A 39 8.12 -13.39 3.79
C PHE A 39 6.69 -13.84 4.06
N ALA A 40 5.88 -13.04 4.74
CA ALA A 40 4.55 -13.45 5.20
C ALA A 40 3.50 -13.59 4.08
N GLY A 41 3.83 -13.23 2.85
CA GLY A 41 2.88 -13.30 1.74
C GLY A 41 1.94 -12.12 1.64
N HIS A 42 2.15 -11.09 2.44
CA HIS A 42 1.38 -9.85 2.37
C HIS A 42 2.03 -8.86 1.39
N LEU A 43 1.30 -7.78 1.10
CA LEU A 43 1.76 -6.73 0.21
C LEU A 43 2.24 -5.54 1.03
N TYR A 44 3.40 -5.00 0.66
CA TYR A 44 3.98 -3.84 1.34
C TYR A 44 4.13 -2.71 0.34
N LEU A 45 3.44 -1.59 0.59
CA LEU A 45 3.33 -0.47 -0.33
C LEU A 45 4.14 0.72 0.17
N PHE A 46 4.97 1.26 -0.72
CA PHE A 46 5.85 2.40 -0.43
C PHE A 46 5.55 3.51 -1.43
N ALA A 47 5.47 4.74 -0.95
CA ALA A 47 5.23 5.91 -1.77
C ALA A 47 6.37 6.90 -1.60
N ASN A 48 6.66 7.66 -2.65
CA ASN A 48 7.60 8.76 -2.56
C ASN A 48 6.94 9.97 -1.86
N ARG A 49 7.73 11.00 -1.58
CA ARG A 49 7.24 12.19 -0.87
C ARG A 49 6.12 12.91 -1.64
N ARG A 50 6.23 12.97 -2.95
CA ARG A 50 5.21 13.62 -3.80
C ARG A 50 3.97 12.77 -3.99
N ARG A 51 4.03 11.49 -3.62
CA ARG A 51 2.93 10.52 -3.75
C ARG A 51 2.45 10.33 -5.20
N ASP A 52 3.36 10.49 -6.15
CA ASP A 52 3.09 10.19 -7.56
C ASP A 52 3.75 8.89 -8.02
N ARG A 53 4.55 8.24 -7.16
CA ARG A 53 5.20 6.97 -7.44
C ARG A 53 4.98 5.99 -6.32
N LEU A 54 4.68 4.75 -6.67
CA LEU A 54 4.51 3.65 -5.72
C LEU A 54 5.41 2.48 -6.10
N LYS A 55 5.87 1.78 -5.09
CA LYS A 55 6.45 0.44 -5.22
C LYS A 55 5.77 -0.49 -4.24
N LEU A 56 5.42 -1.68 -4.72
CA LEU A 56 4.76 -2.70 -3.94
C LEU A 56 5.65 -3.94 -3.92
N LEU A 57 6.13 -4.31 -2.73
CA LEU A 57 6.99 -5.47 -2.51
C LEU A 57 6.15 -6.63 -2.00
N TYR A 58 6.38 -7.81 -2.51
CA TYR A 58 5.74 -9.01 -1.98
C TYR A 58 6.59 -10.26 -2.25
N TRP A 59 6.45 -11.25 -1.37
CA TRP A 59 7.06 -12.56 -1.52
C TRP A 59 6.19 -13.43 -2.42
N ASP A 60 6.75 -13.89 -3.53
CA ASP A 60 6.06 -14.69 -4.54
C ASP A 60 6.71 -16.07 -4.60
N ARG A 61 6.27 -16.95 -3.72
CA ARG A 61 6.67 -18.36 -3.60
C ARG A 61 8.17 -18.62 -3.44
N ASP A 62 9.00 -18.17 -4.34
CA ASP A 62 10.43 -18.47 -4.40
C ASP A 62 11.29 -17.23 -4.59
N GLY A 63 10.70 -16.06 -4.57
CA GLY A 63 11.43 -14.81 -4.75
C GLY A 63 10.59 -13.60 -4.40
N PHE A 64 11.24 -12.45 -4.25
CA PHE A 64 10.55 -11.19 -4.09
C PHE A 64 10.19 -10.59 -5.44
N ALA A 65 9.03 -9.98 -5.50
CA ALA A 65 8.58 -9.25 -6.67
C ALA A 65 8.30 -7.80 -6.28
N ILE A 66 8.53 -6.87 -7.20
CA ILE A 66 8.18 -5.47 -7.04
C ILE A 66 7.30 -5.07 -8.22
N TRP A 67 6.14 -4.51 -7.89
CA TRP A 67 5.31 -3.80 -8.85
C TRP A 67 5.52 -2.31 -8.62
N ALA A 68 5.74 -1.55 -9.70
CA ALA A 68 6.02 -0.12 -9.60
C ALA A 68 5.17 0.65 -10.60
N LYS A 69 4.71 1.85 -10.18
CA LYS A 69 3.93 2.72 -11.05
C LYS A 69 4.25 4.18 -10.74
N ARG A 70 4.37 4.98 -11.79
CA ARG A 70 4.50 6.43 -11.72
C ARG A 70 3.28 7.06 -12.39
N LEU A 71 2.58 7.93 -11.66
CA LEU A 71 1.49 8.71 -12.25
C LEU A 71 2.07 9.85 -13.09
N GLU A 72 1.56 10.01 -14.29
CA GLU A 72 1.95 11.14 -15.15
C GLU A 72 1.27 12.44 -14.75
N ALA A 73 0.14 12.33 -14.01
CA ALA A 73 -0.58 13.49 -13.47
C ALA A 73 -1.23 13.10 -12.16
N GLY A 74 -1.29 14.05 -11.21
CA GLY A 74 -1.91 13.83 -9.92
C GLY A 74 -1.04 13.03 -8.96
N ASN A 75 -1.65 12.62 -7.86
CA ASN A 75 -0.99 11.84 -6.83
C ASN A 75 -1.98 10.88 -6.17
N TYR A 76 -1.43 9.95 -5.37
CA TYR A 76 -2.22 8.99 -4.60
C TYR A 76 -2.64 9.60 -3.27
N ALA A 77 -3.87 9.32 -2.85
CA ALA A 77 -4.38 9.74 -1.55
C ALA A 77 -3.99 8.70 -0.49
N ILE A 78 -2.80 8.84 0.08
CA ILE A 78 -2.29 7.94 1.11
C ILE A 78 -2.86 8.37 2.47
N PRO A 79 -3.50 7.48 3.24
CA PRO A 79 -3.95 7.81 4.59
C PRO A 79 -2.79 8.24 5.48
N SER A 80 -3.03 9.17 6.40
CA SER A 80 -1.99 9.64 7.32
C SER A 80 -1.81 8.74 8.54
N GLY A 81 -2.81 7.92 8.87
CA GLY A 81 -2.74 7.03 10.01
C GLY A 81 -2.79 7.77 11.36
N GLU A 82 -2.56 7.04 12.42
CA GLU A 82 -2.47 7.60 13.76
C GLU A 82 -1.12 8.27 13.98
N ARG A 83 -1.09 9.21 14.93
CA ARG A 83 0.13 9.93 15.28
C ARG A 83 1.21 8.93 15.73
N GLY A 84 2.39 9.01 15.12
CA GLY A 84 3.52 8.14 15.43
C GLY A 84 3.45 6.76 14.78
N ALA A 85 2.40 6.46 14.03
CA ALA A 85 2.31 5.19 13.32
C ALA A 85 3.30 5.15 12.15
N THR A 86 3.91 3.96 11.95
CA THR A 86 4.83 3.73 10.83
C THR A 86 4.13 3.09 9.65
N ARG A 87 3.00 2.43 9.89
CA ARG A 87 2.27 1.68 8.87
C ARG A 87 0.77 1.83 9.04
N PHE A 88 0.05 1.55 7.96
CA PHE A 88 -1.41 1.55 7.93
C PHE A 88 -1.87 0.34 7.15
N GLU A 89 -2.72 -0.49 7.76
CA GLU A 89 -3.21 -1.71 7.11
C GLU A 89 -4.50 -1.42 6.34
N ILE A 90 -4.56 -1.91 5.10
CA ILE A 90 -5.77 -1.85 4.28
C ILE A 90 -6.07 -3.23 3.69
N SER A 91 -7.29 -3.41 3.19
CA SER A 91 -7.67 -4.62 2.48
C SER A 91 -7.22 -4.59 1.03
N VAL A 92 -7.29 -5.74 0.35
CA VAL A 92 -7.00 -5.83 -1.09
C VAL A 92 -7.97 -4.95 -1.90
N GLU A 93 -9.25 -4.90 -1.50
CA GLU A 93 -10.23 -4.04 -2.16
C GLU A 93 -9.89 -2.56 -1.99
N GLU A 94 -9.46 -2.17 -0.79
CA GLU A 94 -9.04 -0.79 -0.54
C GLU A 94 -7.79 -0.44 -1.33
N LEU A 95 -6.87 -1.39 -1.52
CA LEU A 95 -5.72 -1.17 -2.40
C LEU A 95 -6.18 -0.87 -3.82
N GLY A 96 -7.13 -1.63 -4.35
CA GLY A 96 -7.69 -1.37 -5.68
C GLY A 96 -8.26 0.04 -5.80
N ALA A 97 -9.00 0.49 -4.78
CA ALA A 97 -9.55 1.84 -4.73
C ALA A 97 -8.46 2.91 -4.70
N LEU A 98 -7.43 2.72 -3.87
CA LEU A 98 -6.30 3.64 -3.77
C LEU A 98 -5.59 3.77 -5.10
N LEU A 99 -5.32 2.65 -5.77
CA LEU A 99 -4.65 2.64 -7.07
C LEU A 99 -5.48 3.32 -8.16
N SER A 100 -6.81 3.33 -8.01
CA SER A 100 -7.74 3.99 -8.94
C SER A 100 -7.93 5.47 -8.65
N GLY A 101 -7.20 6.02 -7.67
CA GLY A 101 -7.28 7.44 -7.33
C GLY A 101 -8.41 7.80 -6.37
N ILE A 102 -8.98 6.83 -5.68
CA ILE A 102 -10.05 7.07 -4.71
C ILE A 102 -9.42 7.33 -3.33
N ASP A 103 -9.87 8.40 -2.66
CA ASP A 103 -9.52 8.66 -1.29
C ASP A 103 -10.23 7.65 -0.39
N LEU A 104 -9.49 6.85 0.36
CA LEU A 104 -10.06 5.78 1.18
C LEU A 104 -11.02 6.31 2.25
N SER A 105 -10.76 7.49 2.81
CA SER A 105 -11.67 8.11 3.78
C SER A 105 -13.03 8.39 3.17
N SER A 106 -13.06 8.96 1.98
CA SER A 106 -14.29 9.22 1.23
C SER A 106 -14.98 7.94 0.78
N ALA A 107 -14.20 6.94 0.35
CA ALA A 107 -14.75 5.65 -0.09
C ALA A 107 -15.49 4.93 1.06
N VAL A 108 -14.93 4.95 2.26
CA VAL A 108 -15.59 4.36 3.44
C VAL A 108 -16.92 5.05 3.73
N ARG A 109 -16.96 6.40 3.69
CA ARG A 109 -18.20 7.17 3.90
C ARG A 109 -19.22 6.87 2.81
N ARG A 110 -18.81 6.79 1.56
CA ARG A 110 -19.71 6.48 0.45
C ARG A 110 -20.34 5.10 0.59
N LYS A 111 -19.59 4.09 1.00
CA LYS A 111 -20.10 2.75 1.22
C LYS A 111 -21.21 2.77 2.27
N ARG A 112 -21.02 3.46 3.39
CA ARG A 112 -22.04 3.60 4.43
C ARG A 112 -23.30 4.30 3.93
N TYR A 113 -23.12 5.37 3.15
CA TYR A 113 -24.22 6.11 2.57
C TYR A 113 -25.06 5.26 1.63
N ARG A 114 -24.41 4.48 0.77
CA ARG A 114 -25.11 3.57 -0.16
C ARG A 114 -25.94 2.52 0.58
N ARG A 115 -25.44 1.98 1.67
CA ARG A 115 -26.17 1.00 2.47
C ARG A 115 -27.42 1.61 3.09
N ALA A 116 -27.37 2.87 3.48
CA ALA A 116 -28.53 3.56 4.04
C ALA A 116 -29.62 3.81 3.01
N ILE A 117 -29.27 3.95 1.73
CA ILE A 117 -30.20 4.19 0.63
C ILE A 117 -30.82 2.88 0.13
N THR A 118 -30.07 1.81 0.13
CA THR A 118 -30.53 0.53 -0.41
C THR A 118 -31.16 -0.34 0.67
#